data_5d239f1d28b6b225414d994bf05a4158
#
_entry.id   5d239f1d28b6b225414d994bf05a4158
#
_cell.length_a   1.000
_cell.length_b   1.000
_cell.length_c   1.000
_cell.angle_alpha   90.00
_cell.angle_beta   90.00
_cell.angle_gamma   90.00
#
_symmetry.space_group_name_H-M   'P 1'
#
loop_
_entity.id
_entity.type
_entity.pdbx_description
1 polymer ?
#
loop_
_entity_poly.entity_id
_entity_poly.type
_entity_poly.pdbx_seq_one_letter_code
_entity_poly.pdbx_strand_id
1 'polypeptide(L)'
;MSIKTIILAAGQGTRMRSARPKVLHEIADKALLQHVYETSAALEDNQIYIIYGHGGETVKQRLSGLNASWIEQKQQLGTGHAVQQAIHHVENDDTVLILYGDVPLLKVQTIGRLLTQVTETTLALLTVLLDEPTGYGRIVRDKNHAVIKIVEQKDANE
;
A
#
# COMPACT_ATOMS: atom_id res chain seq x y z
N MET A 1 -17.61 -9.33 -8.01
CA MET A 1 -16.70 -9.01 -6.88
C MET A 1 -15.65 -8.09 -7.45
N SER A 2 -15.73 -6.79 -7.18
CA SER A 2 -14.77 -5.84 -7.74
C SER A 2 -13.56 -5.66 -6.80
N ILE A 3 -12.42 -5.27 -7.35
CA ILE A 3 -11.23 -4.96 -6.57
C ILE A 3 -11.18 -3.44 -6.37
N LYS A 4 -10.99 -3.01 -5.12
CA LYS A 4 -10.69 -1.62 -4.78
C LYS A 4 -9.25 -1.54 -4.30
N THR A 5 -8.35 -1.08 -5.17
CA THR A 5 -6.96 -0.90 -4.79
C THR A 5 -6.75 0.47 -4.15
N ILE A 6 -6.22 0.47 -2.94
CA ILE A 6 -5.83 1.68 -2.20
C ILE A 6 -4.31 1.75 -2.17
N ILE A 7 -3.72 2.70 -2.90
CA ILE A 7 -2.28 2.91 -2.93
C ILE A 7 -1.91 4.02 -1.94
N LEU A 8 -1.11 3.67 -0.94
CA LEU A 8 -0.68 4.58 0.11
C LEU A 8 0.55 5.38 -0.33
N ALA A 9 0.36 6.66 -0.60
CA ALA A 9 1.38 7.60 -1.06
C ALA A 9 1.51 8.85 -0.17
N ALA A 10 0.90 8.84 1.04
CA ALA A 10 0.86 9.98 1.96
C ALA A 10 2.10 10.13 2.85
N GLY A 11 3.06 9.19 2.80
CA GLY A 11 4.26 9.19 3.64
C GLY A 11 5.21 10.34 3.30
N GLN A 12 5.70 11.06 4.31
CA GLN A 12 6.61 12.21 4.13
C GLN A 12 8.02 11.83 3.64
N GLY A 13 8.43 10.56 3.75
CA GLY A 13 9.74 10.11 3.27
C GLY A 13 10.94 10.78 3.94
N THR A 14 10.82 11.22 5.20
CA THR A 14 11.83 12.02 5.92
C THR A 14 13.22 11.38 5.96
N ARG A 15 13.30 10.05 5.94
CA ARG A 15 14.57 9.29 5.88
C ARG A 15 15.33 9.47 4.56
N MET A 16 14.67 9.87 3.48
CA MET A 16 15.30 10.07 2.16
C MET A 16 16.16 11.33 2.06
N ARG A 17 16.05 12.26 3.03
CA ARG A 17 16.77 13.55 3.04
C ARG A 17 16.67 14.30 1.70
N SER A 18 15.54 14.24 1.05
CA SER A 18 15.25 14.81 -0.27
C SER A 18 14.02 15.71 -0.17
N ALA A 19 14.03 16.83 -0.88
CA ALA A 19 12.86 17.68 -1.05
C ALA A 19 11.80 17.06 -1.99
N ARG A 20 12.20 16.05 -2.78
CA ARG A 20 11.31 15.33 -3.68
C ARG A 20 10.51 14.29 -2.87
N PRO A 21 9.18 14.22 -2.97
CA PRO A 21 8.37 13.20 -2.34
C PRO A 21 8.90 11.78 -2.66
N LYS A 22 8.96 10.90 -1.67
CA LYS A 22 9.54 9.55 -1.81
C LYS A 22 8.97 8.80 -3.02
N VAL A 23 7.67 8.84 -3.21
CA VAL A 23 6.95 8.12 -4.26
C VAL A 23 7.22 8.65 -5.68
N LEU A 24 7.84 9.84 -5.81
CA LEU A 24 8.27 10.44 -7.07
C LEU A 24 9.73 10.14 -7.45
N HIS A 25 10.51 9.49 -6.56
CA HIS A 25 11.82 8.98 -6.98
C HIS A 25 11.64 7.93 -8.07
N GLU A 26 12.61 7.82 -8.95
CA GLU A 26 12.49 7.03 -10.17
C GLU A 26 13.37 5.78 -10.16
N ILE A 27 12.84 4.71 -10.73
CA ILE A 27 13.54 3.49 -11.12
C ILE A 27 13.23 3.28 -12.60
N ALA A 28 14.26 3.12 -13.44
CA ALA A 28 14.09 2.96 -14.89
C ALA A 28 13.20 4.05 -15.50
N ASP A 29 13.48 5.32 -15.17
CA ASP A 29 12.81 6.52 -15.68
C ASP A 29 11.32 6.65 -15.34
N LYS A 30 10.84 5.86 -14.39
CA LYS A 30 9.45 5.93 -13.88
C LYS A 30 9.41 6.15 -12.39
N ALA A 31 8.48 6.97 -11.91
CA ALA A 31 8.25 7.17 -10.50
C ALA A 31 7.87 5.86 -9.78
N LEU A 32 8.30 5.67 -8.53
CA LEU A 32 7.95 4.49 -7.73
C LEU A 32 6.44 4.24 -7.72
N LEU A 33 5.64 5.30 -7.49
CA LEU A 33 4.19 5.23 -7.49
C LEU A 33 3.62 4.78 -8.86
N GLN A 34 4.24 5.19 -9.95
CA GLN A 34 3.79 4.80 -11.29
C GLN A 34 3.97 3.30 -11.52
N HIS A 35 5.07 2.69 -11.06
CA HIS A 35 5.27 1.24 -11.11
C HIS A 35 4.17 0.49 -10.34
N VAL A 36 3.87 0.95 -9.12
CA VAL A 36 2.81 0.34 -8.28
C VAL A 36 1.45 0.47 -8.95
N TYR A 37 1.16 1.66 -9.50
CA TYR A 37 -0.08 1.90 -10.25
C TYR A 37 -0.19 0.96 -11.46
N GLU A 38 0.85 0.87 -12.31
CA GLU A 38 0.83 0.02 -13.51
C GLU A 38 0.62 -1.46 -13.16
N THR A 39 1.26 -1.92 -12.08
CA THR A 39 1.05 -3.29 -11.56
C THR A 39 -0.40 -3.50 -11.11
N SER A 40 -0.98 -2.53 -10.42
CA SER A 40 -2.36 -2.58 -9.98
C SER A 40 -3.36 -2.47 -11.16
N ALA A 41 -3.09 -1.60 -12.11
CA ALA A 41 -3.95 -1.38 -13.29
C ALA A 41 -4.01 -2.59 -14.23
N ALA A 42 -3.09 -3.54 -14.09
CA ALA A 42 -3.11 -4.81 -14.83
C ALA A 42 -4.09 -5.85 -14.23
N LEU A 43 -4.73 -5.56 -13.10
CA LEU A 43 -5.77 -6.40 -12.51
C LEU A 43 -7.12 -6.09 -13.17
N GLU A 44 -7.90 -7.12 -13.46
CA GLU A 44 -9.26 -6.99 -13.97
C GLU A 44 -10.22 -6.46 -12.88
N ASP A 45 -11.30 -5.78 -13.30
CA ASP A 45 -12.36 -5.24 -12.43
C ASP A 45 -11.85 -4.44 -11.22
N ASN A 46 -10.79 -3.64 -11.45
CA ASN A 46 -10.08 -2.91 -10.41
C ASN A 46 -10.30 -1.39 -10.50
N GLN A 47 -10.70 -0.79 -9.40
CA GLN A 47 -10.73 0.67 -9.22
C GLN A 47 -9.60 1.11 -8.31
N ILE A 48 -8.83 2.13 -8.73
CA ILE A 48 -7.61 2.54 -8.03
C ILE A 48 -7.81 3.89 -7.35
N TYR A 49 -7.51 3.92 -6.05
CA TYR A 49 -7.52 5.09 -5.19
C TYR A 49 -6.10 5.36 -4.70
N ILE A 50 -5.59 6.56 -4.93
CA ILE A 50 -4.25 6.97 -4.47
C ILE A 50 -4.42 7.94 -3.32
N ILE A 51 -3.96 7.54 -2.13
CA ILE A 51 -4.01 8.38 -0.93
C ILE A 51 -2.72 9.19 -0.86
N TYR A 52 -2.82 10.52 -1.03
CA TYR A 52 -1.68 11.43 -0.89
C TYR A 52 -1.80 12.29 0.36
N GLY A 53 -0.67 12.76 0.89
CA GLY A 53 -0.64 13.56 2.11
C GLY A 53 -0.57 15.05 1.85
N HIS A 54 -0.54 15.83 2.91
CA HIS A 54 -0.32 17.28 2.86
C HIS A 54 0.96 17.61 2.06
N GLY A 55 0.87 18.56 1.14
CA GLY A 55 1.94 18.89 0.20
C GLY A 55 2.12 17.88 -0.96
N GLY A 56 1.27 16.86 -1.05
CA GLY A 56 1.29 15.87 -2.13
C GLY A 56 0.65 16.33 -3.45
N GLU A 57 0.24 17.59 -3.57
CA GLU A 57 -0.27 18.16 -4.82
C GLU A 57 0.73 18.01 -5.98
N THR A 58 2.02 18.13 -5.69
CA THR A 58 3.10 17.89 -6.66
C THR A 58 3.07 16.44 -7.20
N VAL A 59 2.75 15.46 -6.34
CA VAL A 59 2.62 14.05 -6.74
C VAL A 59 1.46 13.89 -7.72
N LYS A 60 0.29 14.42 -7.35
CA LYS A 60 -0.91 14.40 -8.17
C LYS A 60 -0.72 15.09 -9.53
N GLN A 61 -0.10 16.30 -9.53
CA GLN A 61 0.17 17.03 -10.75
C GLN A 61 1.11 16.27 -11.69
N ARG A 62 2.21 15.73 -11.14
CA ARG A 62 3.21 15.01 -11.94
C ARG A 62 2.69 13.69 -12.52
N LEU A 63 1.74 13.08 -11.87
CA LEU A 63 1.14 11.80 -12.26
C LEU A 63 -0.36 11.95 -12.63
N SER A 64 -0.77 13.13 -13.06
CA SER A 64 -2.16 13.44 -13.42
C SER A 64 -2.72 12.60 -14.58
N GLY A 65 -1.86 11.98 -15.39
CA GLY A 65 -2.27 11.06 -16.46
C GLY A 65 -2.68 9.66 -15.98
N LEU A 66 -2.53 9.34 -14.69
CA LEU A 66 -2.96 8.06 -14.16
C LEU A 66 -4.50 8.04 -14.00
N ASN A 67 -5.13 6.99 -14.51
CA ASN A 67 -6.57 6.78 -14.35
C ASN A 67 -6.89 6.25 -12.93
N ALA A 68 -6.81 7.13 -11.95
CA ALA A 68 -7.03 6.83 -10.55
C ALA A 68 -7.77 7.98 -9.84
N SER A 69 -8.52 7.64 -8.79
CA SER A 69 -9.12 8.63 -7.89
C SER A 69 -8.09 9.06 -6.84
N TRP A 70 -7.85 10.37 -6.75
CA TRP A 70 -6.89 10.95 -5.80
C TRP A 70 -7.61 11.45 -4.55
N ILE A 71 -7.20 10.94 -3.38
CA ILE A 71 -7.83 11.25 -2.09
C ILE A 71 -6.78 11.84 -1.16
N GLU A 72 -7.06 13.02 -0.60
CA GLU A 72 -6.14 13.67 0.33
C GLU A 72 -6.31 13.13 1.76
N GLN A 73 -5.23 12.69 2.36
CA GLN A 73 -5.13 12.49 3.80
C GLN A 73 -4.67 13.82 4.45
N LYS A 74 -5.60 14.64 4.88
CA LYS A 74 -5.31 15.97 5.46
C LYS A 74 -4.47 15.89 6.73
N GLN A 75 -4.72 14.90 7.58
CA GLN A 75 -3.97 14.67 8.81
C GLN A 75 -3.28 13.30 8.73
N GLN A 76 -1.97 13.29 8.89
CA GLN A 76 -1.18 12.05 8.76
C GLN A 76 -1.18 11.25 10.07
N LEU A 77 -2.31 10.65 10.40
CA LEU A 77 -2.52 9.87 11.63
C LEU A 77 -2.18 8.36 11.46
N GLY A 78 -1.35 8.05 10.48
CA GLY A 78 -0.88 6.68 10.23
C GLY A 78 -1.57 5.98 9.06
N THR A 79 -1.14 4.73 8.82
CA THR A 79 -1.53 3.90 7.67
C THR A 79 -3.01 3.55 7.69
N GLY A 80 -3.54 3.13 8.85
CA GLY A 80 -4.97 2.81 8.99
C GLY A 80 -5.86 4.01 8.69
N HIS A 81 -5.50 5.21 9.18
CA HIS A 81 -6.22 6.44 8.88
C HIS A 81 -6.16 6.79 7.37
N ALA A 82 -5.04 6.50 6.69
CA ALA A 82 -4.94 6.69 5.25
C ALA A 82 -5.95 5.80 4.50
N VAL A 83 -6.05 4.53 4.86
CA VAL A 83 -7.04 3.60 4.28
C VAL A 83 -8.47 4.09 4.53
N GLN A 84 -8.77 4.58 5.73
CA GLN A 84 -10.09 5.11 6.08
C GLN A 84 -10.56 6.26 5.19
N GLN A 85 -9.64 7.03 4.58
CA GLN A 85 -10.03 8.10 3.65
C GLN A 85 -10.74 7.56 2.40
N ALA A 86 -10.48 6.32 2.00
CA ALA A 86 -11.09 5.69 0.85
C ALA A 86 -12.33 4.83 1.18
N ILE A 87 -12.69 4.66 2.45
CA ILE A 87 -13.72 3.70 2.88
C ILE A 87 -15.11 3.97 2.25
N HIS A 88 -15.41 5.23 1.98
CA HIS A 88 -16.69 5.62 1.36
C HIS A 88 -16.83 5.20 -0.11
N HIS A 89 -15.75 4.69 -0.71
CA HIS A 89 -15.72 4.17 -2.08
C HIS A 89 -15.71 2.63 -2.12
N VAL A 90 -15.79 1.99 -0.96
CA VAL A 90 -15.75 0.52 -0.80
C VAL A 90 -17.13 0.04 -0.41
N GLU A 91 -17.65 -0.93 -1.15
CA GLU A 91 -18.90 -1.62 -0.85
C GLU A 91 -18.63 -2.95 -0.12
N ASN A 92 -19.66 -3.53 0.50
CA ASN A 92 -19.50 -4.74 1.31
C ASN A 92 -18.98 -5.96 0.53
N ASP A 93 -19.28 -6.02 -0.77
CA ASP A 93 -18.90 -7.13 -1.65
C ASP A 93 -17.54 -6.91 -2.35
N ASP A 94 -16.86 -5.79 -2.06
CA ASP A 94 -15.58 -5.46 -2.66
C ASP A 94 -14.41 -6.17 -1.96
N THR A 95 -13.43 -6.57 -2.74
CA THR A 95 -12.12 -6.97 -2.23
C THR A 95 -11.20 -5.76 -2.17
N VAL A 96 -10.76 -5.39 -0.96
CA VAL A 96 -9.83 -4.27 -0.76
C VAL A 96 -8.39 -4.75 -0.86
N LEU A 97 -7.64 -4.22 -1.82
CA LEU A 97 -6.20 -4.42 -1.98
C LEU A 97 -5.45 -3.17 -1.52
N ILE A 98 -4.59 -3.31 -0.51
CA ILE A 98 -3.79 -2.19 0.00
C ILE A 98 -2.35 -2.36 -0.48
N LEU A 99 -1.83 -1.36 -1.20
CA LEU A 99 -0.46 -1.32 -1.69
C LEU A 99 0.28 -0.08 -1.17
N TYR A 100 1.61 -0.22 -1.01
CA TYR A 100 2.47 0.92 -0.67
C TYR A 100 3.04 1.52 -1.95
N GLY A 101 2.87 2.82 -2.15
CA GLY A 101 3.32 3.55 -3.35
C GLY A 101 4.84 3.64 -3.52
N ASP A 102 5.61 3.16 -2.55
CA ASP A 102 7.06 3.10 -2.54
C ASP A 102 7.63 1.67 -2.64
N VAL A 103 6.80 0.68 -2.99
CA VAL A 103 7.18 -0.72 -3.19
C VAL A 103 6.97 -1.13 -4.66
N PRO A 104 7.84 -0.67 -5.59
CA PRO A 104 7.60 -0.70 -7.03
C PRO A 104 7.80 -2.07 -7.70
N LEU A 105 8.44 -3.04 -7.01
CA LEU A 105 8.85 -4.31 -7.65
C LEU A 105 7.88 -5.47 -7.39
N LEU A 106 6.70 -5.18 -6.83
CA LEU A 106 5.66 -6.18 -6.64
C LEU A 106 5.08 -6.59 -8.00
N LYS A 107 5.01 -7.91 -8.25
CA LYS A 107 4.53 -8.45 -9.53
C LYS A 107 3.03 -8.71 -9.50
N VAL A 108 2.35 -8.54 -10.64
CA VAL A 108 0.91 -8.85 -10.81
C VAL A 108 0.59 -10.29 -10.38
N GLN A 109 1.45 -11.25 -10.74
CA GLN A 109 1.25 -12.67 -10.38
C GLN A 109 1.30 -12.90 -8.86
N THR A 110 2.10 -12.09 -8.13
CA THR A 110 2.16 -12.17 -6.66
C THR A 110 0.87 -11.62 -6.05
N ILE A 111 0.37 -10.51 -6.58
CA ILE A 111 -0.93 -9.94 -6.15
C ILE A 111 -2.06 -10.92 -6.48
N GLY A 112 -2.08 -11.48 -7.68
CA GLY A 112 -3.09 -12.48 -8.07
C GLY A 112 -3.15 -13.67 -7.09
N ARG A 113 -1.98 -14.24 -6.73
CA ARG A 113 -1.91 -15.30 -5.71
C ARG A 113 -2.38 -14.85 -4.32
N LEU A 114 -2.09 -13.60 -3.93
CA LEU A 114 -2.57 -13.03 -2.67
C LEU A 114 -4.10 -12.95 -2.67
N LEU A 115 -4.69 -12.45 -3.74
CA LEU A 115 -6.14 -12.27 -3.88
C LEU A 115 -6.89 -13.63 -3.82
N THR A 116 -6.30 -14.72 -4.32
CA THR A 116 -6.91 -16.06 -4.21
C THR A 116 -7.00 -16.60 -2.78
N GLN A 117 -6.32 -15.98 -1.81
CA GLN A 117 -6.36 -16.38 -0.40
C GLN A 117 -7.40 -15.59 0.41
N VAL A 118 -8.04 -14.56 -0.20
CA VAL A 118 -9.07 -13.75 0.46
C VAL A 118 -10.42 -14.46 0.36
N THR A 119 -11.13 -14.52 1.48
CA THR A 119 -12.51 -15.00 1.58
C THR A 119 -13.33 -14.01 2.39
N GLU A 120 -14.62 -14.23 2.55
CA GLU A 120 -15.49 -13.40 3.40
C GLU A 120 -14.99 -13.26 4.86
N THR A 121 -14.19 -14.22 5.32
CA THR A 121 -13.73 -14.30 6.72
C THR A 121 -12.22 -14.25 6.87
N THR A 122 -11.46 -14.13 5.78
CA THR A 122 -9.99 -14.15 5.83
C THR A 122 -9.37 -12.88 5.26
N LEU A 123 -8.32 -12.42 5.93
CA LEU A 123 -7.39 -11.41 5.45
C LEU A 123 -6.13 -12.10 4.91
N ALA A 124 -5.70 -11.75 3.71
CA ALA A 124 -4.42 -12.20 3.16
C ALA A 124 -3.33 -11.15 3.35
N LEU A 125 -2.17 -11.56 3.81
CA LEU A 125 -1.04 -10.68 4.07
C LEU A 125 0.21 -11.20 3.36
N LEU A 126 0.82 -10.35 2.53
CA LEU A 126 2.13 -10.64 1.94
C LEU A 126 3.23 -10.33 2.97
N THR A 127 4.00 -11.34 3.31
CA THR A 127 5.11 -11.22 4.26
C THR A 127 6.44 -11.60 3.61
N VAL A 128 7.54 -11.19 4.22
CA VAL A 128 8.91 -11.53 3.79
C VAL A 128 9.67 -12.08 4.98
N LEU A 129 10.51 -13.06 4.73
CA LEU A 129 11.48 -13.55 5.70
C LEU A 129 12.81 -12.81 5.47
N LEU A 130 13.29 -12.13 6.48
CA LEU A 130 14.52 -11.35 6.44
C LEU A 130 15.49 -11.86 7.52
N ASP A 131 16.77 -11.97 7.15
CA ASP A 131 17.84 -12.31 8.12
C ASP A 131 18.04 -11.17 9.12
N GLU A 132 17.94 -9.92 8.67
CA GLU A 132 18.04 -8.71 9.48
C GLU A 132 16.75 -7.88 9.32
N PRO A 133 15.76 -8.08 10.21
CA PRO A 133 14.44 -7.45 10.09
C PRO A 133 14.35 -6.07 10.76
N THR A 134 15.47 -5.43 11.09
CA THR A 134 15.48 -4.09 11.70
C THR A 134 14.64 -3.08 10.92
N GLY A 135 13.75 -2.40 11.62
CA GLY A 135 12.84 -1.40 11.02
C GLY A 135 11.52 -1.97 10.47
N TYR A 136 11.35 -3.29 10.48
CA TYR A 136 10.09 -3.94 10.07
C TYR A 136 9.25 -4.37 11.27
N GLY A 137 7.94 -4.46 11.08
CA GLY A 137 7.04 -5.13 12.02
C GLY A 137 7.26 -6.64 12.05
N ARG A 138 6.93 -7.26 13.16
CA ARG A 138 7.03 -8.72 13.36
C ARG A 138 5.65 -9.36 13.22
N ILE A 139 5.58 -10.40 12.40
CA ILE A 139 4.38 -11.23 12.28
C ILE A 139 4.43 -12.29 13.38
N VAL A 140 3.59 -12.14 14.40
CA VAL A 140 3.50 -13.11 15.50
C VAL A 140 2.49 -14.17 15.13
N ARG A 141 2.90 -15.44 15.29
CA ARG A 141 2.07 -16.61 14.99
C ARG A 141 1.86 -17.47 16.23
N ASP A 142 0.73 -18.15 16.28
CA ASP A 142 0.49 -19.16 17.29
C ASP A 142 1.18 -20.51 16.95
N LYS A 143 0.96 -21.51 17.82
CA LYS A 143 1.51 -22.87 17.64
C LYS A 143 1.01 -23.60 16.38
N ASN A 144 -0.07 -23.13 15.77
CA ASN A 144 -0.65 -23.66 14.53
C ASN A 144 -0.23 -22.82 13.30
N HIS A 145 0.76 -21.93 13.46
CA HIS A 145 1.23 -20.98 12.44
C HIS A 145 0.21 -19.92 11.98
N ALA A 146 -0.93 -19.78 12.67
CA ALA A 146 -1.88 -18.71 12.38
C ALA A 146 -1.34 -17.35 12.85
N VAL A 147 -1.53 -16.32 12.03
CA VAL A 147 -1.14 -14.96 12.40
C VAL A 147 -2.09 -14.44 13.47
N ILE A 148 -1.54 -14.03 14.63
CA ILE A 148 -2.31 -13.52 15.77
C ILE A 148 -2.15 -12.02 15.97
N LYS A 149 -1.03 -11.44 15.55
CA LYS A 149 -0.82 -9.98 15.57
C LYS A 149 0.38 -9.57 14.72
N ILE A 150 0.45 -8.28 14.44
CA ILE A 150 1.62 -7.58 13.90
C ILE A 150 2.12 -6.66 15.00
N VAL A 151 3.41 -6.75 15.32
CA VAL A 151 4.06 -5.93 16.36
C VAL A 151 5.11 -5.06 15.68
N GLU A 152 4.96 -3.74 15.81
CA GLU A 152 5.95 -2.79 15.30
C GLU A 152 7.30 -2.97 16.01
N GLN A 153 8.40 -2.66 15.32
CA GLN A 153 9.75 -2.83 15.88
C GLN A 153 9.93 -2.17 17.26
N LYS A 154 9.40 -0.95 17.43
CA LYS A 154 9.50 -0.18 18.67
C LYS A 154 8.77 -0.84 19.85
N ASP A 155 7.80 -1.71 19.57
CA ASP A 155 6.95 -2.40 20.55
C ASP A 155 7.29 -3.90 20.63
N ALA A 156 8.28 -4.36 19.86
CA ALA A 156 8.72 -5.75 19.86
C ALA A 156 9.70 -5.99 21.05
N ASN A 157 9.45 -7.06 21.80
CA ASN A 157 10.41 -7.58 22.78
C ASN A 157 11.50 -8.37 22.05
N GLU A 158 12.66 -8.57 22.71
CA GLU A 158 13.71 -9.47 22.26
C GLU A 158 13.25 -10.93 22.16
#